data_8e65f00dbb816ee835eabeb197869f3a
#
_entry.id   8e65f00dbb816ee835eabeb197869f3a
#
_cell.length_a   1.000
_cell.length_b   1.000
_cell.length_c   1.000
_cell.angle_alpha   90.00
_cell.angle_beta   90.00
_cell.angle_gamma   90.00
#
_symmetry.space_group_name_H-M   'P 1'
#
loop_
_entity.id
_entity.type
_entity.pdbx_description
1 polymer ?
#
loop_
_entity_poly.entity_id
_entity_poly.type
_entity_poly.pdbx_seq_one_letter_code
_entity_poly.pdbx_strand_id
1 'polypeptide(L)'
;MAIGAIEALQSYGYYKGDKSKNIIVVGFDGLQEAKDLIDKGMMTGTIVQDPTTISEALYKIGMNLVNRVDPLENTNYKLGKTGIEVEFPHYAYIRKSNIL
;
A
#
# COMPACT_ATOMS: atom_id res chain seq x y z
N MET A 1 6.44 -3.87 -6.85
CA MET A 1 7.71 -3.27 -7.33
C MET A 1 8.81 -3.31 -6.28
N ALA A 2 8.62 -2.80 -5.07
CA ALA A 2 9.66 -2.78 -4.05
C ALA A 2 10.21 -4.17 -3.69
N ILE A 3 9.36 -5.20 -3.65
CA ILE A 3 9.78 -6.58 -3.40
C ILE A 3 10.75 -7.04 -4.50
N GLY A 4 10.42 -6.80 -5.76
CA GLY A 4 11.30 -7.13 -6.88
C GLY A 4 12.62 -6.36 -6.84
N ALA A 5 12.61 -5.11 -6.40
CA ALA A 5 13.82 -4.33 -6.21
C ALA A 5 14.73 -4.96 -5.14
N ILE A 6 14.16 -5.42 -4.02
CA ILE A 6 14.90 -6.13 -2.97
C ILE A 6 15.52 -7.41 -3.51
N GLU A 7 14.77 -8.21 -4.27
CA GLU A 7 15.27 -9.44 -4.89
C GLU A 7 16.44 -9.16 -5.83
N ALA A 8 16.32 -8.13 -6.66
CA ALA A 8 17.41 -7.73 -7.56
C ALA A 8 18.65 -7.28 -6.78
N LEU A 9 18.47 -6.48 -5.73
CA LEU A 9 19.59 -6.05 -4.89
C LEU A 9 20.28 -7.21 -4.20
N GLN A 10 19.52 -8.20 -3.73
CA GLN A 10 20.09 -9.40 -3.11
C GLN A 10 21.00 -10.17 -4.09
N SER A 11 20.66 -10.21 -5.36
CA SER A 11 21.49 -10.87 -6.37
C SER A 11 22.87 -10.19 -6.55
N TYR A 12 22.99 -8.93 -6.12
CA TYR A 12 24.23 -8.16 -6.11
C TYR A 12 24.91 -8.08 -4.74
N GLY A 13 24.46 -8.88 -3.78
CA GLY A 13 25.08 -8.98 -2.46
C GLY A 13 24.53 -8.02 -1.39
N TYR A 14 23.48 -7.26 -1.69
CA TYR A 14 22.81 -6.40 -0.69
C TYR A 14 21.96 -7.22 0.26
N TYR A 15 21.76 -6.72 1.48
CA TYR A 15 20.95 -7.36 2.54
C TYR A 15 21.39 -8.78 2.92
N LYS A 16 22.70 -9.05 2.81
CA LYS A 16 23.29 -10.36 3.14
C LYS A 16 24.22 -10.32 4.35
N GLY A 17 23.97 -9.38 5.27
CA GLY A 17 24.72 -9.25 6.51
C GLY A 17 25.78 -8.15 6.52
N ASP A 18 26.22 -7.67 5.38
CA ASP A 18 27.12 -6.52 5.28
C ASP A 18 26.29 -5.23 5.33
N LYS A 19 26.34 -4.53 6.45
CA LYS A 19 25.59 -3.28 6.66
C LYS A 19 25.95 -2.16 5.69
N SER A 20 27.16 -2.17 5.15
CA SER A 20 27.59 -1.17 4.14
C SER A 20 26.87 -1.36 2.81
N LYS A 21 26.26 -2.51 2.59
CA LYS A 21 25.49 -2.85 1.39
C LYS A 21 24.00 -2.90 1.67
N ASN A 22 23.51 -2.03 2.52
CA ASN A 22 22.08 -1.83 2.75
C ASN A 22 21.67 -0.51 2.13
N ILE A 23 20.57 -0.54 1.40
CA ILE A 23 19.97 0.63 0.74
C ILE A 23 18.56 0.79 1.30
N ILE A 24 18.14 2.03 1.45
CA ILE A 24 16.76 2.34 1.85
C ILE A 24 15.84 2.00 0.67
N VAL A 25 14.90 1.08 0.90
CA VAL A 25 13.85 0.72 -0.04
C VAL A 25 12.51 0.85 0.66
N VAL A 26 11.62 1.63 0.08
CA VAL A 26 10.26 1.82 0.57
C VAL A 26 9.28 1.36 -0.49
N GLY A 27 8.16 0.82 -0.04
CA GLY A 27 7.11 0.32 -0.91
C GLY A 27 5.78 1.01 -0.68
N PHE A 28 4.82 0.62 -1.48
CA PHE A 28 3.44 1.07 -1.39
C PHE A 28 2.52 -0.15 -1.48
N ASP A 29 1.34 -0.10 -0.89
CA ASP A 29 0.27 -1.10 -0.81
C ASP A 29 0.26 -1.96 0.45
N GLY A 30 1.38 -2.20 1.11
CA GLY A 30 1.40 -2.94 2.38
C GLY A 30 1.09 -4.42 2.25
N LEU A 31 1.59 -5.07 1.20
CA LEU A 31 1.48 -6.51 1.04
C LEU A 31 2.12 -7.25 2.23
N GLN A 32 1.59 -8.41 2.58
CA GLN A 32 2.15 -9.21 3.67
C GLN A 32 3.63 -9.55 3.44
N GLU A 33 4.01 -9.89 2.21
CA GLU A 33 5.40 -10.13 1.84
C GLU A 33 6.31 -8.92 2.11
N ALA A 34 5.81 -7.71 1.86
CA ALA A 34 6.55 -6.48 2.15
C ALA A 34 6.75 -6.30 3.66
N LYS A 35 5.71 -6.55 4.46
CA LYS A 35 5.81 -6.50 5.92
C LYS A 35 6.81 -7.50 6.46
N ASP A 36 6.83 -8.71 5.91
CA ASP A 36 7.79 -9.74 6.29
C ASP A 36 9.23 -9.30 5.98
N LEU A 37 9.45 -8.68 4.82
CA LEU A 37 10.77 -8.14 4.45
C LEU A 37 11.19 -6.98 5.36
N ILE A 38 10.24 -6.16 5.80
CA ILE A 38 10.49 -5.06 6.74
C ILE A 38 10.89 -5.64 8.10
N ASP A 39 10.17 -6.64 8.58
CA ASP A 39 10.47 -7.29 9.86
C ASP A 39 11.84 -7.99 9.85
N LYS A 40 12.26 -8.48 8.70
CA LYS A 40 13.60 -9.07 8.50
C LYS A 40 14.71 -8.03 8.30
N GLY A 41 14.35 -6.75 8.20
CA GLY A 41 15.31 -5.66 8.00
C GLY A 41 15.79 -5.49 6.56
N MET A 42 15.14 -6.11 5.59
CA MET A 42 15.49 -6.00 4.16
C MET A 42 14.80 -4.83 3.48
N MET A 43 13.57 -4.52 3.86
CA MET A 43 12.84 -3.36 3.38
C MET A 43 12.69 -2.36 4.53
N THR A 44 12.74 -1.08 4.23
CA THR A 44 12.69 -0.02 5.24
C THR A 44 11.26 0.25 5.72
N GLY A 45 10.32 0.30 4.80
CA GLY A 45 8.93 0.56 5.12
C GLY A 45 8.02 0.43 3.92
N THR A 46 6.73 0.42 4.18
CA THR A 46 5.69 0.45 3.15
C THR A 46 4.50 1.28 3.65
N ILE A 47 3.80 1.91 2.72
CA ILE A 47 2.53 2.57 3.02
C ILE A 47 1.42 1.55 2.83
N VAL A 48 0.62 1.36 3.87
CA VAL A 48 -0.50 0.41 3.85
C VAL A 48 -1.77 1.14 3.43
N GLN A 49 -2.43 0.61 2.41
CA GLN A 49 -3.79 0.97 2.03
C GLN A 49 -4.72 -0.19 2.38
N ASP A 50 -5.91 0.12 2.88
CA ASP A 50 -6.91 -0.91 3.16
C ASP A 50 -7.63 -1.32 1.88
N PRO A 51 -7.39 -2.53 1.36
CA PRO A 51 -8.04 -3.00 0.15
C PRO A 51 -9.55 -3.19 0.33
N THR A 52 -10.02 -3.42 1.55
CA THR A 52 -11.44 -3.58 1.86
C THR A 52 -12.20 -2.29 1.57
N THR A 53 -11.70 -1.16 2.02
CA THR A 53 -12.31 0.15 1.77
C THR A 53 -12.41 0.45 0.27
N ILE A 54 -11.36 0.15 -0.48
CA ILE A 54 -11.34 0.35 -1.94
C ILE A 54 -12.37 -0.56 -2.61
N SER A 55 -12.40 -1.83 -2.24
CA SER A 55 -13.33 -2.83 -2.80
C SER A 55 -14.78 -2.47 -2.50
N GLU A 56 -15.08 -2.03 -1.29
CA GLU A 56 -16.43 -1.59 -0.91
C GLU A 56 -16.88 -0.39 -1.72
N ALA A 57 -16.01 0.59 -1.92
CA ALA A 57 -16.33 1.77 -2.74
C ALA A 57 -16.65 1.38 -4.18
N LEU A 58 -15.81 0.55 -4.78
CA LEU A 58 -16.04 0.05 -6.15
C LEU A 58 -17.36 -0.71 -6.25
N TYR A 59 -17.65 -1.58 -5.29
CA TYR A 59 -18.90 -2.35 -5.27
C TYR A 59 -20.12 -1.44 -5.14
N LYS A 60 -20.15 -0.55 -4.16
CA LYS A 60 -21.29 0.35 -3.91
C LYS A 60 -21.58 1.25 -5.11
N ILE A 61 -20.55 1.90 -5.63
CA ILE A 61 -20.68 2.79 -6.80
C ILE A 61 -21.10 1.98 -8.03
N GLY A 62 -20.46 0.83 -8.26
CA GLY A 62 -20.80 -0.04 -9.38
C GLY A 62 -22.23 -0.54 -9.35
N MET A 63 -22.73 -0.96 -8.18
CA MET A 63 -24.12 -1.40 -8.02
C MET A 63 -25.11 -0.26 -8.21
N ASN A 64 -24.80 0.94 -7.73
CA ASN A 64 -25.64 2.11 -7.97
C ASN A 64 -25.77 2.41 -9.46
N LEU A 65 -24.65 2.32 -10.21
CA LEU A 65 -24.67 2.52 -11.66
C LEU A 65 -25.49 1.44 -12.38
N VAL A 66 -25.34 0.18 -11.98
CA VAL A 66 -26.14 -0.92 -12.56
C VAL A 66 -27.63 -0.73 -12.31
N ASN A 67 -27.99 -0.27 -11.12
CA ASN A 67 -29.38 -0.02 -10.74
C ASN A 67 -29.94 1.32 -11.26
N ARG A 68 -29.13 2.08 -12.00
CA ARG A 68 -29.50 3.38 -12.58
C ARG A 68 -30.00 4.40 -11.56
N VAL A 69 -29.40 4.36 -10.37
CA VAL A 69 -29.59 5.37 -9.33
C VAL A 69 -28.38 6.27 -9.23
N ASP A 70 -28.46 7.32 -8.40
CA ASP A 70 -27.32 8.21 -8.18
C ASP A 70 -26.11 7.38 -7.71
N PRO A 71 -24.93 7.52 -8.35
CA PRO A 71 -23.73 6.79 -7.95
C PRO A 71 -23.34 6.96 -6.49
N LEU A 72 -23.70 8.10 -5.88
CA LEU A 72 -23.42 8.40 -4.48
C LEU A 72 -24.49 7.94 -3.51
N GLU A 73 -25.60 7.35 -3.98
CA GLU A 73 -26.70 6.94 -3.13
C GLU A 73 -26.25 5.97 -2.04
N ASN A 74 -26.68 6.24 -0.82
CA ASN A 74 -26.31 5.45 0.38
C ASN A 74 -24.78 5.35 0.60
N THR A 75 -24.04 6.37 0.16
CA THR A 75 -22.60 6.46 0.38
C THR A 75 -22.24 7.77 1.07
N ASN A 76 -21.04 7.80 1.67
CA ASN A 76 -20.44 9.01 2.23
C ASN A 76 -19.41 9.63 1.28
N TYR A 77 -19.35 9.16 0.04
CA TYR A 77 -18.39 9.65 -0.95
C TYR A 77 -18.82 11.00 -1.50
N LYS A 78 -17.87 11.76 -1.99
CA LYS A 78 -18.08 13.13 -2.48
C LYS A 78 -17.85 13.21 -3.99
N LEU A 79 -18.59 14.10 -4.62
CA LEU A 79 -18.34 14.44 -6.03
C LEU A 79 -17.27 15.55 -6.08
N GLY A 80 -16.12 15.22 -6.67
CA GLY A 80 -15.08 16.18 -6.96
C GLY A 80 -15.26 16.84 -8.33
N LYS A 81 -14.27 17.62 -8.75
CA LYS A 81 -14.31 18.33 -10.05
C LYS A 81 -14.31 17.39 -11.25
N THR A 82 -13.66 16.25 -11.14
CA THR A 82 -13.43 15.32 -12.25
C THR A 82 -14.06 13.94 -12.04
N GLY A 83 -14.65 13.69 -10.88
CA GLY A 83 -15.26 12.39 -10.57
C GLY A 83 -15.55 12.22 -9.10
N ILE A 84 -15.89 11.00 -8.72
CA ILE A 84 -16.19 10.66 -7.34
C ILE A 84 -14.89 10.49 -6.57
N GLU A 85 -14.78 11.18 -5.45
CA GLU A 85 -13.63 11.12 -4.55
C GLU A 85 -13.94 10.21 -3.38
N VAL A 86 -13.03 9.27 -3.12
CA VAL A 86 -13.11 8.34 -2.00
C VAL A 86 -11.82 8.48 -1.19
N GLU A 87 -11.94 8.82 0.08
CA GLU A 87 -10.81 8.89 1.00
C GLU A 87 -10.60 7.54 1.67
N PHE A 88 -9.34 7.09 1.70
CA PHE A 88 -8.97 5.87 2.43
C PHE A 88 -7.93 6.20 3.48
N PRO A 89 -7.99 5.54 4.65
CA PRO A 89 -6.92 5.67 5.62
C PRO A 89 -5.64 5.03 5.08
N HIS A 90 -4.52 5.70 5.32
CA HIS A 90 -3.20 5.20 5.01
C HIS A 90 -2.35 5.24 6.28
N TYR A 91 -1.46 4.29 6.45
CA TYR A 91 -0.47 4.34 7.52
C TYR A 91 0.85 3.74 7.04
N ALA A 92 1.94 4.17 7.68
CA ALA A 92 3.26 3.64 7.41
C ALA A 92 3.52 2.41 8.27
N TYR A 93 3.98 1.33 7.67
CA TYR A 93 4.49 0.16 8.36
C TYR A 93 6.00 0.18 8.27
N ILE A 94 6.67 0.34 9.39
CA ILE A 94 8.12 0.38 9.49
C ILE A 94 8.58 -0.53 10.63
N ARG A 95 9.81 -1.02 10.54
CA ARG A 95 10.38 -1.81 11.61
C ARG A 95 10.61 -0.95 12.85
N LYS A 96 10.17 -1.40 14.03
CA LYS A 96 10.31 -0.67 15.28
C LYS A 96 11.74 -0.24 15.59
N SER A 97 12.71 -1.09 15.30
CA SER A 97 14.12 -0.80 15.50
C SER A 97 14.66 0.33 14.60
N ASN A 98 13.95 0.70 13.55
CA ASN A 98 14.32 1.79 12.64
C ASN A 98 13.79 3.16 13.08
N ILE A 99 12.99 3.20 14.13
CA ILE A 99 12.40 4.45 14.67
C ILE A 99 13.41 5.20 15.55
N LEU A 100 14.44 4.55 16.00
CA LEU A 100 15.43 5.11 16.92
C LEU A 100 16.52 5.90 16.24
#